data_76068eda25ee8ecdb63e864d61f662a8
#
_entry.id   76068eda25ee8ecdb63e864d61f662a8
#
_cell.length_a   1.000
_cell.length_b   1.000
_cell.length_c   1.000
_cell.angle_alpha   90.00
_cell.angle_beta   90.00
_cell.angle_gamma   90.00
#
_symmetry.space_group_name_H-M   'P 1'
#
loop_
_entity.id
_entity.type
_entity.pdbx_description
1 polymer ?
#
loop_
_entity_poly.entity_id
_entity_poly.type
_entity_poly.pdbx_seq_one_letter_code
_entity_poly.pdbx_strand_id
1 'polypeptide(L)'
;MARYIKHTSCPKCGSSDANAVYDDGSTYCFSCRRPSGSKVSPLVLQKEEETETITLPPGCSTNYHKDAVEWITKYITIEQALKHGVLYSSFKHQVIFPFYGEDKTLLAYQARNLLATNKSKRYYTKGDINDILPIYNYSVSSSNVHQTLPKKLVLVEDCLSAIKVAEAIQATALVCLGSGISLTKLARLKPFYDVLTVFLDGDMYPKAVQIMRQAQLLGFNAQVVYSELDPKELSYKDLTELLM
;
A
#
# COMPACT_ATOMS: atom_id res chain seq x y z
N MET A 1 -11.61 21.69 -14.46
CA MET A 1 -10.20 22.01 -14.14
C MET A 1 -9.32 21.11 -14.98
N ALA A 2 -8.29 21.64 -15.62
CA ALA A 2 -7.33 20.85 -16.39
C ALA A 2 -6.62 19.86 -15.48
N ARG A 3 -6.52 18.61 -15.91
CA ARG A 3 -5.88 17.54 -15.15
C ARG A 3 -4.43 17.39 -15.62
N TYR A 4 -3.49 17.31 -14.68
CA TYR A 4 -2.08 17.06 -14.96
C TYR A 4 -1.88 15.67 -15.62
N ILE A 5 -1.01 15.59 -16.63
CA ILE A 5 -0.68 14.35 -17.34
C ILE A 5 0.77 13.94 -17.07
N LYS A 6 1.75 14.81 -17.40
CA LYS A 6 3.18 14.49 -17.29
C LYS A 6 4.07 15.72 -17.25
N HIS A 7 5.32 15.52 -16.89
CA HIS A 7 6.39 16.51 -17.07
C HIS A 7 7.15 16.29 -18.37
N THR A 8 7.65 17.38 -18.95
CA THR A 8 8.48 17.40 -20.16
C THR A 8 9.57 18.46 -20.06
N SER A 9 10.49 18.51 -21.01
CA SER A 9 11.44 19.61 -21.14
C SER A 9 10.73 20.92 -21.50
N CYS A 10 11.21 22.03 -20.95
CA CYS A 10 10.67 23.34 -21.25
C CYS A 10 11.38 23.96 -22.46
N PRO A 11 10.67 24.29 -23.55
CA PRO A 11 11.27 24.90 -24.74
C PRO A 11 11.74 26.35 -24.51
N LYS A 12 11.31 26.99 -23.40
CA LYS A 12 11.68 28.37 -23.10
C LYS A 12 12.91 28.54 -22.22
N CYS A 13 13.12 27.65 -21.25
CA CYS A 13 14.22 27.75 -20.30
C CYS A 13 15.17 26.56 -20.32
N GLY A 14 14.91 25.54 -21.14
CA GLY A 14 15.76 24.37 -21.26
C GLY A 14 15.74 23.40 -20.08
N SER A 15 14.89 23.63 -19.06
CA SER A 15 14.73 22.67 -17.96
C SER A 15 14.25 21.32 -18.49
N SER A 16 14.88 20.23 -18.04
CA SER A 16 14.65 18.89 -18.59
C SER A 16 13.28 18.32 -18.25
N ASP A 17 12.67 18.73 -17.10
CA ASP A 17 11.51 18.06 -16.50
C ASP A 17 10.51 18.99 -15.77
N ALA A 18 10.73 20.32 -15.80
CA ALA A 18 9.88 21.25 -15.03
C ALA A 18 8.63 21.73 -15.80
N ASN A 19 8.37 21.23 -16.99
CA ASN A 19 7.22 21.67 -17.80
C ASN A 19 6.06 20.67 -17.65
N ALA A 20 5.05 21.04 -16.88
CA ALA A 20 3.83 20.24 -16.73
C ALA A 20 2.93 20.38 -17.95
N VAL A 21 2.39 19.25 -18.42
CA VAL A 21 1.40 19.15 -19.50
C VAL A 21 0.08 18.70 -18.93
N TYR A 22 -1.03 19.32 -19.37
CA TYR A 22 -2.38 19.08 -18.89
C TYR A 22 -3.26 18.49 -20.02
N ASP A 23 -4.38 17.85 -19.65
CA ASP A 23 -5.30 17.16 -20.56
C ASP A 23 -6.03 18.08 -21.55
N ASP A 24 -6.10 19.37 -21.25
CA ASP A 24 -6.61 20.41 -22.14
C ASP A 24 -5.57 20.92 -23.15
N GLY A 25 -4.37 20.30 -23.16
CA GLY A 25 -3.23 20.68 -24.01
C GLY A 25 -2.45 21.89 -23.49
N SER A 26 -2.84 22.49 -22.37
CA SER A 26 -2.08 23.57 -21.75
C SER A 26 -0.78 23.05 -21.13
N THR A 27 0.22 23.94 -21.06
CA THR A 27 1.52 23.61 -20.45
C THR A 27 2.00 24.74 -19.56
N TYR A 28 2.63 24.39 -18.44
CA TYR A 28 3.19 25.35 -17.49
C TYR A 28 4.54 24.89 -16.96
N CYS A 29 5.54 25.72 -17.05
CA CYS A 29 6.88 25.43 -16.55
C CYS A 29 7.07 25.96 -15.14
N PHE A 30 7.32 25.09 -14.18
CA PHE A 30 7.57 25.47 -12.78
C PHE A 30 8.95 26.11 -12.56
N SER A 31 9.91 25.83 -13.43
CA SER A 31 11.25 26.43 -13.35
C SER A 31 11.25 27.92 -13.76
N CYS A 32 10.72 28.26 -14.92
CA CYS A 32 10.65 29.65 -15.37
C CYS A 32 9.32 30.35 -15.04
N ARG A 33 8.38 29.65 -14.41
CA ARG A 33 7.06 30.14 -13.98
C ARG A 33 6.22 30.76 -15.11
N ARG A 34 6.27 30.18 -16.30
CA ARG A 34 5.55 30.69 -17.48
C ARG A 34 4.79 29.56 -18.19
N PRO A 35 3.69 29.86 -18.86
CA PRO A 35 3.14 28.96 -19.86
C PRO A 35 4.22 28.68 -20.90
N SER A 36 4.52 27.42 -21.17
CA SER A 36 5.68 27.08 -21.99
C SER A 36 5.42 27.11 -23.50
N GLY A 37 4.22 27.46 -23.92
CA GLY A 37 3.86 27.73 -25.29
C GLY A 37 3.28 26.58 -26.03
N SER A 38 3.07 26.42 -27.24
CA SER A 38 2.27 25.58 -28.12
C SER A 38 1.33 24.60 -27.43
N LYS A 39 0.03 24.70 -27.72
CA LYS A 39 -0.95 23.64 -27.38
C LYS A 39 -0.42 22.32 -27.92
N VAL A 40 -0.19 21.37 -27.04
CA VAL A 40 0.13 20.00 -27.44
C VAL A 40 -1.12 19.45 -28.13
N SER A 41 -0.97 18.93 -29.35
CA SER A 41 -2.11 18.37 -30.08
C SER A 41 -2.77 17.26 -29.25
N PRO A 42 -4.11 17.21 -29.17
CA PRO A 42 -4.81 16.15 -28.44
C PRO A 42 -4.41 14.73 -28.86
N LEU A 43 -3.99 14.56 -30.12
CA LEU A 43 -3.49 13.28 -30.66
C LEU A 43 -2.17 12.80 -29.98
N VAL A 44 -1.38 13.71 -29.40
CA VAL A 44 -0.15 13.33 -28.66
C VAL A 44 -0.48 12.90 -27.22
N LEU A 45 -1.67 13.22 -26.74
CA LEU A 45 -2.15 12.87 -25.39
C LEU A 45 -2.82 11.49 -25.33
N GLN A 46 -3.21 10.95 -26.50
CA GLN A 46 -3.70 9.57 -26.66
C GLN A 46 -2.53 8.60 -26.91
N LYS A 47 -1.47 8.67 -26.12
CA LYS A 47 -0.75 7.44 -25.86
C LYS A 47 -1.71 6.60 -25.04
N GLU A 48 -2.33 5.61 -25.70
CA GLU A 48 -2.94 4.49 -24.99
C GLU A 48 -1.96 4.13 -23.89
N GLU A 49 -2.37 4.31 -22.64
CA GLU A 49 -1.69 3.63 -21.55
C GLU A 49 -1.88 2.16 -21.89
N GLU A 50 -0.89 1.57 -22.57
CA GLU A 50 -0.71 0.14 -22.56
C GLU A 50 -0.68 -0.19 -21.07
N THR A 51 -1.81 -0.67 -20.56
CA THR A 51 -1.91 -1.17 -19.19
C THR A 51 -0.97 -2.35 -19.15
N GLU A 52 0.30 -2.10 -18.74
CA GLU A 52 1.28 -3.16 -18.56
C GLU A 52 0.62 -4.20 -17.69
N THR A 53 0.30 -5.34 -18.26
CA THR A 53 -0.30 -6.45 -17.51
C THR A 53 0.69 -6.83 -16.42
N ILE A 54 0.32 -6.59 -15.17
CA ILE A 54 1.18 -6.92 -14.04
C ILE A 54 1.26 -8.42 -13.93
N THR A 55 2.46 -8.96 -13.94
CA THR A 55 2.73 -10.39 -13.76
C THR A 55 3.63 -10.60 -12.55
N LEU A 56 3.41 -11.72 -11.84
CA LEU A 56 4.30 -12.13 -10.77
C LEU A 56 5.71 -12.42 -11.30
N PRO A 57 6.76 -12.24 -10.47
CA PRO A 57 8.10 -12.68 -10.82
C PRO A 57 8.12 -14.17 -11.18
N PRO A 58 9.01 -14.61 -12.09
CA PRO A 58 9.12 -16.02 -12.46
C PRO A 58 9.47 -16.86 -11.24
N GLY A 59 9.00 -18.11 -11.23
CA GLY A 59 9.24 -19.10 -10.17
C GLY A 59 8.52 -18.78 -8.85
N CYS A 60 7.43 -18.00 -8.89
CA CYS A 60 6.58 -17.78 -7.72
C CYS A 60 5.80 -19.05 -7.38
N SER A 61 5.88 -19.47 -6.12
CA SER A 61 5.14 -20.60 -5.57
C SER A 61 4.99 -20.47 -4.04
N THR A 62 4.29 -21.42 -3.45
CA THR A 62 4.19 -21.59 -1.99
C THR A 62 5.32 -22.43 -1.41
N ASN A 63 6.25 -22.93 -2.24
CA ASN A 63 7.44 -23.65 -1.80
C ASN A 63 8.52 -22.65 -1.38
N TYR A 64 8.56 -22.34 -0.09
CA TYR A 64 9.53 -21.39 0.44
C TYR A 64 10.93 -22.02 0.57
N HIS A 65 11.95 -21.28 0.11
CA HIS A 65 13.34 -21.60 0.45
C HIS A 65 13.60 -21.34 1.94
N LYS A 66 14.62 -22.04 2.50
CA LYS A 66 14.97 -21.89 3.92
C LYS A 66 15.11 -20.44 4.39
N ASP A 67 15.73 -19.58 3.59
CA ASP A 67 15.94 -18.17 3.94
C ASP A 67 14.63 -17.39 4.01
N ALA A 68 13.66 -17.74 3.14
CA ALA A 68 12.32 -17.16 3.19
C ALA A 68 11.55 -17.66 4.43
N VAL A 69 11.65 -18.95 4.75
CA VAL A 69 11.08 -19.52 5.98
C VAL A 69 11.65 -18.81 7.20
N GLU A 70 12.99 -18.72 7.30
CA GLU A 70 13.66 -18.07 8.42
C GLU A 70 13.25 -16.59 8.56
N TRP A 71 13.11 -15.86 7.44
CA TRP A 71 12.70 -14.47 7.48
C TRP A 71 11.23 -14.31 7.87
N ILE A 72 10.32 -15.13 7.31
CA ILE A 72 8.87 -15.06 7.60
C ILE A 72 8.60 -15.42 9.05
N THR A 73 9.22 -16.52 9.55
CA THR A 73 8.95 -17.06 10.88
C THR A 73 9.47 -16.18 12.04
N LYS A 74 10.25 -15.16 11.75
CA LYS A 74 10.57 -14.11 12.74
C LYS A 74 9.33 -13.32 13.17
N TYR A 75 8.29 -13.29 12.35
CA TYR A 75 7.14 -12.40 12.53
C TYR A 75 5.79 -13.12 12.58
N ILE A 76 5.57 -14.06 11.67
CA ILE A 76 4.31 -14.83 11.53
C ILE A 76 4.61 -16.31 11.27
N THR A 77 3.61 -17.18 11.39
CA THR A 77 3.79 -18.61 11.04
C THR A 77 3.73 -18.83 9.53
N ILE A 78 4.28 -19.93 9.05
CA ILE A 78 4.17 -20.32 7.62
C ILE A 78 2.72 -20.57 7.24
N GLU A 79 1.91 -21.12 8.13
CA GLU A 79 0.48 -21.31 7.91
C GLU A 79 -0.24 -19.98 7.66
N GLN A 80 0.06 -18.95 8.46
CA GLN A 80 -0.47 -17.60 8.27
C GLN A 80 -0.01 -16.99 6.94
N ALA A 81 1.27 -17.16 6.58
CA ALA A 81 1.78 -16.69 5.30
C ALA A 81 1.04 -17.32 4.12
N LEU A 82 0.82 -18.65 4.16
CA LEU A 82 0.06 -19.39 3.15
C LEU A 82 -1.40 -18.94 3.09
N LYS A 83 -2.06 -18.83 4.25
CA LYS A 83 -3.44 -18.35 4.37
C LYS A 83 -3.65 -16.99 3.70
N HIS A 84 -2.67 -16.10 3.84
CA HIS A 84 -2.72 -14.74 3.29
C HIS A 84 -2.09 -14.62 1.89
N GLY A 85 -1.82 -15.73 1.22
CA GLY A 85 -1.37 -15.75 -0.17
C GLY A 85 0.04 -15.22 -0.39
N VAL A 86 0.89 -15.23 0.64
CA VAL A 86 2.31 -14.88 0.50
C VAL A 86 2.98 -15.92 -0.40
N LEU A 87 3.82 -15.48 -1.33
CA LEU A 87 4.54 -16.34 -2.28
C LEU A 87 6.05 -16.14 -2.14
N TYR A 88 6.80 -17.06 -2.73
CA TYR A 88 8.23 -16.95 -2.86
C TYR A 88 8.66 -17.16 -4.31
N SER A 89 9.49 -16.24 -4.83
CA SER A 89 10.11 -16.38 -6.14
C SER A 89 11.50 -16.97 -6.01
N SER A 90 11.67 -18.21 -6.47
CA SER A 90 12.96 -18.91 -6.45
C SER A 90 13.99 -18.26 -7.38
N PHE A 91 13.57 -17.67 -8.51
CA PHE A 91 14.47 -17.00 -9.44
C PHE A 91 15.00 -15.66 -8.94
N LYS A 92 14.18 -14.93 -8.15
CA LYS A 92 14.54 -13.60 -7.64
C LYS A 92 14.99 -13.62 -6.19
N HIS A 93 14.88 -14.75 -5.48
CA HIS A 93 15.07 -14.85 -4.03
C HIS A 93 14.28 -13.79 -3.26
N GLN A 94 12.97 -13.74 -3.52
CA GLN A 94 12.08 -12.72 -2.98
C GLN A 94 10.85 -13.33 -2.34
N VAL A 95 10.44 -12.79 -1.20
CA VAL A 95 9.09 -13.00 -0.66
C VAL A 95 8.16 -11.99 -1.31
N ILE A 96 7.02 -12.45 -1.82
CA ILE A 96 6.08 -11.68 -2.61
C ILE A 96 4.74 -11.58 -1.88
N PHE A 97 4.22 -10.38 -1.77
CA PHE A 97 2.89 -10.07 -1.26
C PHE A 97 2.03 -9.57 -2.42
N PRO A 98 1.24 -10.43 -3.05
CA PRO A 98 0.41 -10.04 -4.18
C PRO A 98 -0.85 -9.31 -3.72
N PHE A 99 -1.31 -8.35 -4.52
CA PHE A 99 -2.55 -7.62 -4.33
C PHE A 99 -3.46 -7.85 -5.53
N TYR A 100 -4.61 -8.46 -5.28
CA TYR A 100 -5.58 -8.82 -6.30
C TYR A 100 -6.80 -7.90 -6.24
N GLY A 101 -7.40 -7.65 -7.40
CA GLY A 101 -8.73 -7.07 -7.52
C GLY A 101 -9.84 -8.05 -7.13
N GLU A 102 -11.08 -7.57 -7.12
CA GLU A 102 -12.27 -8.38 -6.82
C GLU A 102 -12.45 -9.53 -7.83
N ASP A 103 -12.05 -9.31 -9.09
CA ASP A 103 -12.04 -10.26 -10.18
C ASP A 103 -10.86 -11.25 -10.16
N LYS A 104 -10.04 -11.21 -9.11
CA LYS A 104 -8.78 -11.96 -8.93
C LYS A 104 -7.67 -11.58 -9.92
N THR A 105 -7.79 -10.47 -10.64
CA THR A 105 -6.69 -9.93 -11.45
C THR A 105 -5.57 -9.44 -10.54
N LEU A 106 -4.33 -9.73 -10.87
CA LEU A 106 -3.17 -9.20 -10.14
C LEU A 106 -3.02 -7.70 -10.48
N LEU A 107 -3.23 -6.84 -9.50
CA LEU A 107 -3.14 -5.39 -9.65
C LEU A 107 -1.76 -4.84 -9.30
N ALA A 108 -1.14 -5.42 -8.29
CA ALA A 108 0.22 -5.08 -7.87
C ALA A 108 0.79 -6.17 -6.97
N TYR A 109 2.07 -6.05 -6.65
CA TYR A 109 2.69 -6.82 -5.57
C TYR A 109 3.79 -6.02 -4.89
N GLN A 110 4.00 -6.25 -3.60
CA GLN A 110 5.21 -5.85 -2.90
C GLN A 110 6.18 -7.03 -2.83
N ALA A 111 7.45 -6.79 -3.07
CA ALA A 111 8.49 -7.80 -3.00
C ALA A 111 9.55 -7.45 -1.95
N ARG A 112 9.91 -8.42 -1.12
CA ARG A 112 11.04 -8.38 -0.22
C ARG A 112 12.22 -9.14 -0.82
N ASN A 113 13.28 -8.46 -1.19
CA ASN A 113 14.51 -9.08 -1.68
C ASN A 113 15.35 -9.58 -0.48
N LEU A 114 15.52 -10.89 -0.37
CA LEU A 114 16.25 -11.52 0.73
C LEU A 114 17.77 -11.37 0.59
N LEU A 115 18.28 -11.18 -0.63
CA LEU A 115 19.71 -10.99 -0.90
C LEU A 115 20.17 -9.53 -0.79
N ALA A 116 19.25 -8.57 -0.63
CA ALA A 116 19.60 -7.18 -0.60
C ALA A 116 20.31 -6.79 0.71
N THR A 117 21.57 -6.42 0.62
CA THR A 117 22.34 -5.85 1.72
C THR A 117 22.01 -4.37 1.98
N ASN A 118 21.69 -3.62 0.91
CA ASN A 118 21.32 -2.20 1.01
C ASN A 118 19.85 -2.05 1.41
N LYS A 119 19.58 -1.24 2.44
CA LYS A 119 18.24 -1.00 3.01
C LYS A 119 17.25 -0.50 1.94
N SER A 120 17.66 0.40 1.03
CA SER A 120 16.80 0.96 -0.02
C SER A 120 16.39 -0.03 -1.11
N LYS A 121 17.10 -1.17 -1.24
CA LYS A 121 16.81 -2.21 -2.23
C LYS A 121 16.07 -3.43 -1.64
N ARG A 122 15.75 -3.38 -0.35
CA ARG A 122 15.10 -4.51 0.34
C ARG A 122 13.67 -4.71 -0.08
N TYR A 123 12.94 -3.61 -0.30
CA TYR A 123 11.55 -3.64 -0.72
C TYR A 123 11.35 -2.86 -2.00
N TYR A 124 10.47 -3.36 -2.85
CA TYR A 124 9.92 -2.60 -3.97
C TYR A 124 8.48 -3.04 -4.23
N THR A 125 7.71 -2.16 -4.83
CA THR A 125 6.34 -2.44 -5.25
C THR A 125 6.26 -2.33 -6.76
N LYS A 126 5.60 -3.27 -7.43
CA LYS A 126 5.29 -3.23 -8.85
C LYS A 126 3.78 -3.14 -9.02
N GLY A 127 3.32 -2.31 -9.94
CA GLY A 127 1.91 -1.99 -10.19
C GLY A 127 1.50 -0.65 -9.59
N ASP A 128 0.31 -0.18 -9.96
CA ASP A 128 -0.24 1.05 -9.42
C ASP A 128 -0.93 0.79 -8.08
N ILE A 129 -0.31 1.30 -7.01
CA ILE A 129 -0.85 1.18 -5.66
C ILE A 129 -1.85 2.30 -5.30
N ASN A 130 -2.02 3.31 -6.17
CA ASN A 130 -2.87 4.45 -5.85
C ASN A 130 -4.35 4.07 -5.76
N ASP A 131 -4.78 3.10 -6.56
CA ASP A 131 -6.17 2.64 -6.59
C ASP A 131 -6.41 1.35 -5.78
N ILE A 132 -5.34 0.76 -5.24
CA ILE A 132 -5.42 -0.49 -4.47
C ILE A 132 -5.59 -0.20 -2.98
N LEU A 133 -6.39 -1.04 -2.33
CA LEU A 133 -6.50 -1.14 -0.88
C LEU A 133 -5.91 -2.48 -0.44
N PRO A 134 -4.61 -2.55 -0.08
CA PRO A 134 -3.98 -3.79 0.36
C PRO A 134 -4.53 -4.20 1.73
N ILE A 135 -5.58 -5.04 1.73
CA ILE A 135 -6.31 -5.44 2.92
C ILE A 135 -6.02 -6.90 3.24
N TYR A 136 -5.72 -7.17 4.50
CA TYR A 136 -5.60 -8.50 5.08
C TYR A 136 -6.73 -8.72 6.07
N ASN A 137 -7.56 -9.73 5.81
CA ASN A 137 -8.70 -10.08 6.65
C ASN A 137 -8.43 -11.37 7.39
N TYR A 138 -8.81 -11.41 8.65
CA TYR A 138 -9.02 -12.68 9.33
C TYR A 138 -10.32 -13.27 8.79
N SER A 139 -10.23 -14.14 7.77
CA SER A 139 -11.41 -14.83 7.27
C SER A 139 -11.85 -15.92 8.26
N VAL A 140 -12.86 -15.61 9.04
CA VAL A 140 -13.68 -16.66 9.63
C VAL A 140 -14.55 -17.19 8.49
N SER A 141 -14.30 -18.43 8.07
CA SER A 141 -15.26 -19.19 7.27
C SER A 141 -16.45 -19.52 8.17
N SER A 142 -17.41 -18.63 8.25
CA SER A 142 -18.70 -18.91 8.88
C SER A 142 -19.79 -18.04 8.29
N SER A 143 -20.66 -18.72 7.57
CA SER A 143 -22.08 -18.40 7.47
C SER A 143 -22.64 -17.91 8.82
N ASN A 144 -23.32 -16.77 8.78
CA ASN A 144 -24.19 -16.27 9.83
C ASN A 144 -23.56 -15.64 11.09
N VAL A 145 -23.06 -14.41 10.94
CA VAL A 145 -23.17 -13.47 12.06
C VAL A 145 -23.55 -12.10 11.50
N HIS A 146 -24.77 -11.67 11.69
CA HIS A 146 -25.16 -10.27 11.71
C HIS A 146 -24.43 -9.62 12.89
N GLN A 147 -23.18 -9.18 12.66
CA GLN A 147 -22.44 -8.49 13.70
C GLN A 147 -22.84 -7.02 13.71
N THR A 148 -23.54 -6.64 14.76
CA THR A 148 -23.85 -5.27 15.18
C THR A 148 -22.64 -4.54 15.79
N LEU A 149 -21.45 -5.16 15.79
CA LEU A 149 -20.21 -4.57 16.29
C LEU A 149 -19.63 -3.57 15.28
N PRO A 150 -19.09 -2.44 15.76
CA PRO A 150 -18.42 -1.47 14.86
C PRO A 150 -17.28 -2.14 14.10
N LYS A 151 -17.32 -2.02 12.79
CA LYS A 151 -16.31 -2.62 11.92
C LYS A 151 -14.99 -1.88 12.08
N LYS A 152 -14.02 -2.56 12.65
CA LYS A 152 -12.69 -2.02 12.96
C LYS A 152 -11.70 -2.28 11.83
N LEU A 153 -10.96 -1.25 11.47
CA LEU A 153 -9.84 -1.29 10.55
C LEU A 153 -8.56 -0.84 11.26
N VAL A 154 -7.47 -1.58 11.09
CA VAL A 154 -6.15 -1.19 11.59
C VAL A 154 -5.26 -0.86 10.41
N LEU A 155 -4.72 0.37 10.36
CA LEU A 155 -3.76 0.81 9.36
C LEU A 155 -2.34 0.60 9.86
N VAL A 156 -1.53 -0.12 9.10
CA VAL A 156 -0.12 -0.41 9.39
C VAL A 156 0.77 -0.09 8.18
N GLU A 157 2.09 -0.11 8.35
CA GLU A 157 3.02 0.29 7.30
C GLU A 157 3.30 -0.83 6.29
N ASP A 158 3.49 -2.07 6.73
CA ASP A 158 3.94 -3.19 5.91
C ASP A 158 3.03 -4.43 5.99
N CYS A 159 3.20 -5.33 5.00
CA CYS A 159 2.36 -6.52 4.85
C CYS A 159 2.48 -7.52 6.01
N LEU A 160 3.67 -7.71 6.60
CA LEU A 160 3.83 -8.64 7.73
C LEU A 160 3.14 -8.10 8.98
N SER A 161 3.27 -6.80 9.24
CA SER A 161 2.53 -6.12 10.30
C SER A 161 1.02 -6.31 10.11
N ALA A 162 0.51 -6.16 8.88
CA ALA A 162 -0.90 -6.33 8.58
C ALA A 162 -1.39 -7.76 8.82
N ILE A 163 -0.66 -8.76 8.34
CA ILE A 163 -1.00 -10.16 8.56
C ILE A 163 -1.01 -10.49 10.05
N LYS A 164 0.04 -10.09 10.78
CA LYS A 164 0.16 -10.36 12.20
C LYS A 164 -0.96 -9.70 13.03
N VAL A 165 -1.26 -8.44 12.74
CA VAL A 165 -2.35 -7.71 13.39
C VAL A 165 -3.69 -8.37 13.09
N ALA A 166 -3.98 -8.68 11.81
CA ALA A 166 -5.23 -9.33 11.42
C ALA A 166 -5.44 -10.66 12.16
N GLU A 167 -4.38 -11.46 12.30
CA GLU A 167 -4.42 -12.74 13.03
C GLU A 167 -4.53 -12.56 14.56
N ALA A 168 -3.87 -11.54 15.12
CA ALA A 168 -3.86 -11.30 16.57
C ALA A 168 -5.22 -10.88 17.11
N ILE A 169 -5.90 -9.96 16.43
CA ILE A 169 -7.14 -9.38 16.91
C ILE A 169 -8.38 -9.80 16.10
N GLN A 170 -8.22 -10.72 15.16
CA GLN A 170 -9.29 -11.23 14.28
C GLN A 170 -10.07 -10.10 13.58
N ALA A 171 -9.34 -9.09 13.11
CA ALA A 171 -9.88 -7.90 12.45
C ALA A 171 -9.27 -7.69 11.07
N THR A 172 -9.70 -6.61 10.42
CA THR A 172 -9.15 -6.19 9.13
C THR A 172 -7.94 -5.28 9.34
N ALA A 173 -6.84 -5.59 8.65
CA ALA A 173 -5.67 -4.72 8.58
C ALA A 173 -5.44 -4.21 7.15
N LEU A 174 -5.09 -2.93 7.03
CA LEU A 174 -4.78 -2.24 5.78
C LEU A 174 -3.33 -1.81 5.78
N VAL A 175 -2.64 -2.00 4.66
CA VAL A 175 -1.24 -1.58 4.48
C VAL A 175 -1.17 -0.24 3.77
N CYS A 176 -0.36 0.70 4.27
CA CYS A 176 -0.13 1.97 3.58
C CYS A 176 1.08 1.98 2.63
N LEU A 177 1.90 0.92 2.60
CA LEU A 177 3.04 0.74 1.69
C LEU A 177 4.01 1.95 1.66
N GLY A 178 4.34 2.49 2.82
CA GLY A 178 5.39 3.50 3.01
C GLY A 178 4.88 4.94 3.07
N SER A 179 4.23 5.49 2.07
CA SER A 179 3.95 6.94 2.00
C SER A 179 2.70 7.41 2.77
N GLY A 180 1.96 6.50 3.38
CA GLY A 180 0.69 6.79 4.05
C GLY A 180 -0.52 6.51 3.16
N ILE A 181 -1.67 7.01 3.56
CA ILE A 181 -2.94 6.78 2.85
C ILE A 181 -3.55 8.11 2.40
N SER A 182 -4.09 8.16 1.19
CA SER A 182 -4.77 9.34 0.68
C SER A 182 -6.18 9.49 1.26
N LEU A 183 -6.67 10.74 1.30
CA LEU A 183 -8.07 11.03 1.70
C LEU A 183 -9.08 10.27 0.85
N THR A 184 -8.82 10.12 -0.45
CA THR A 184 -9.69 9.37 -1.37
C THR A 184 -9.80 7.89 -0.95
N LYS A 185 -8.67 7.25 -0.60
CA LYS A 185 -8.68 5.87 -0.09
C LYS A 185 -9.43 5.75 1.22
N LEU A 186 -9.22 6.68 2.17
CA LEU A 186 -9.96 6.71 3.43
C LEU A 186 -11.47 6.88 3.19
N ALA A 187 -11.87 7.78 2.30
CA ALA A 187 -13.28 7.99 1.94
C ALA A 187 -13.93 6.72 1.35
N ARG A 188 -13.21 5.95 0.53
CA ARG A 188 -13.69 4.66 -0.01
C ARG A 188 -13.90 3.59 1.08
N LEU A 189 -13.18 3.68 2.19
CA LEU A 189 -13.26 2.72 3.30
C LEU A 189 -14.37 3.05 4.29
N LYS A 190 -14.74 4.33 4.40
CA LYS A 190 -15.73 4.79 5.40
C LYS A 190 -17.09 4.07 5.33
N PRO A 191 -17.66 3.71 4.17
CA PRO A 191 -18.91 2.95 4.13
C PRO A 191 -18.84 1.55 4.76
N PHE A 192 -17.64 1.01 4.92
CA PHE A 192 -17.42 -0.36 5.39
C PHE A 192 -16.87 -0.45 6.80
N TYR A 193 -16.30 0.65 7.34
CA TYR A 193 -15.63 0.67 8.64
C TYR A 193 -15.99 1.92 9.43
N ASP A 194 -16.24 1.73 10.72
CA ASP A 194 -16.59 2.81 11.64
C ASP A 194 -15.38 3.28 12.46
N VAL A 195 -14.52 2.34 12.83
CA VAL A 195 -13.35 2.56 13.67
C VAL A 195 -12.08 2.40 12.85
N LEU A 196 -11.17 3.39 12.92
CA LEU A 196 -9.83 3.32 12.35
C LEU A 196 -8.79 3.44 13.46
N THR A 197 -7.97 2.42 13.62
CA THR A 197 -6.77 2.49 14.46
C THR A 197 -5.55 2.64 13.56
N VAL A 198 -4.79 3.73 13.72
CA VAL A 198 -3.54 3.95 12.99
C VAL A 198 -2.38 3.47 13.86
N PHE A 199 -1.70 2.44 13.41
CA PHE A 199 -0.59 1.82 14.12
C PHE A 199 0.60 1.63 13.17
N LEU A 200 1.35 2.71 12.95
CA LEU A 200 2.56 2.73 12.12
C LEU A 200 3.80 2.46 12.98
N ASP A 201 4.95 2.28 12.31
CA ASP A 201 6.24 2.14 12.97
C ASP A 201 6.53 3.40 13.83
N GLY A 202 7.29 3.24 14.91
CA GLY A 202 7.42 4.28 15.96
C GLY A 202 7.95 5.63 15.47
N ASP A 203 8.85 5.62 14.46
CA ASP A 203 9.39 6.83 13.82
C ASP A 203 8.35 7.57 12.96
N MET A 204 7.25 6.90 12.60
CA MET A 204 6.15 7.45 11.81
C MET A 204 4.99 8.03 12.65
N TYR A 205 5.15 8.17 13.96
CA TYR A 205 4.10 8.68 14.86
C TYR A 205 3.49 10.03 14.42
N PRO A 206 4.26 11.06 14.00
CA PRO A 206 3.68 12.32 13.53
C PRO A 206 2.77 12.11 12.31
N LYS A 207 3.12 11.19 11.43
CA LYS A 207 2.32 10.81 10.26
C LYS A 207 1.04 10.06 10.68
N ALA A 208 1.13 9.17 11.65
CA ALA A 208 -0.02 8.47 12.21
C ALA A 208 -1.06 9.46 12.76
N VAL A 209 -0.63 10.47 13.51
CA VAL A 209 -1.50 11.54 14.02
C VAL A 209 -2.15 12.35 12.89
N GLN A 210 -1.40 12.65 11.82
CA GLN A 210 -1.96 13.33 10.65
C GLN A 210 -3.06 12.51 9.99
N ILE A 211 -2.81 11.21 9.77
CA ILE A 211 -3.80 10.28 9.16
C ILE A 211 -5.03 10.16 10.05
N MET A 212 -4.85 10.01 11.35
CA MET A 212 -5.97 9.96 12.31
C MET A 212 -6.87 11.19 12.18
N ARG A 213 -6.28 12.41 12.18
CA ARG A 213 -7.05 13.66 12.02
C ARG A 213 -7.81 13.71 10.70
N GLN A 214 -7.19 13.27 9.61
CA GLN A 214 -7.84 13.19 8.30
C GLN A 214 -9.02 12.19 8.31
N ALA A 215 -8.86 11.05 8.98
CA ALA A 215 -9.92 10.07 9.11
C ALA A 215 -11.09 10.61 9.97
N GLN A 216 -10.79 11.33 11.05
CA GLN A 216 -11.82 11.97 11.89
C GLN A 216 -12.66 12.98 11.09
N LEU A 217 -12.05 13.76 10.19
CA LEU A 217 -12.78 14.67 9.29
C LEU A 217 -13.73 13.93 8.33
N LEU A 218 -13.43 12.67 7.99
CA LEU A 218 -14.29 11.79 7.20
C LEU A 218 -15.33 11.03 8.04
N GLY A 219 -15.38 11.26 9.36
CA GLY A 219 -16.35 10.67 10.26
C GLY A 219 -15.96 9.30 10.83
N PHE A 220 -14.69 8.88 10.73
CA PHE A 220 -14.22 7.70 11.46
C PHE A 220 -14.10 8.01 12.97
N ASN A 221 -14.41 7.03 13.81
CA ASN A 221 -13.88 7.01 15.16
C ASN A 221 -12.42 6.57 15.08
N ALA A 222 -11.50 7.53 14.96
CA ALA A 222 -10.10 7.26 14.65
C ALA A 222 -9.19 7.54 15.85
N GLN A 223 -8.25 6.63 16.09
CA GLN A 223 -7.23 6.71 17.13
C GLN A 223 -5.86 6.31 16.61
N VAL A 224 -4.81 6.71 17.34
CA VAL A 224 -3.42 6.28 17.10
C VAL A 224 -2.99 5.37 18.23
N VAL A 225 -2.34 4.27 17.87
CA VAL A 225 -1.60 3.42 18.81
C VAL A 225 -0.11 3.64 18.56
N TYR A 226 0.67 3.74 19.62
CA TYR A 226 2.12 3.90 19.58
C TYR A 226 2.82 2.73 20.27
N SER A 227 3.90 2.28 19.67
CA SER A 227 4.87 1.36 20.27
C SER A 227 6.28 1.70 19.80
N GLU A 228 7.29 1.42 20.62
CA GLU A 228 8.70 1.52 20.21
C GLU A 228 9.10 0.41 19.21
N LEU A 229 8.40 -0.72 19.27
CA LEU A 229 8.58 -1.84 18.34
C LEU A 229 7.56 -1.76 17.19
N ASP A 230 7.99 -2.18 16.01
CA ASP A 230 7.09 -2.33 14.87
C ASP A 230 5.97 -3.34 15.20
N PRO A 231 4.75 -3.18 14.65
CA PRO A 231 3.64 -4.12 14.92
C PRO A 231 4.00 -5.58 14.67
N LYS A 232 4.82 -5.89 13.65
CA LYS A 232 5.30 -7.25 13.37
C LYS A 232 6.25 -7.82 14.43
N GLU A 233 6.90 -6.98 15.22
CA GLU A 233 7.87 -7.38 16.25
C GLU A 233 7.22 -7.67 17.59
N LEU A 234 6.05 -7.10 17.84
CA LEU A 234 5.27 -7.33 19.06
C LEU A 234 4.77 -8.78 19.16
N SER A 235 4.58 -9.27 20.38
CA SER A 235 3.91 -10.55 20.59
C SER A 235 2.40 -10.46 20.26
N TYR A 236 1.76 -11.60 20.02
CA TYR A 236 0.29 -11.63 19.82
C TYR A 236 -0.46 -11.10 21.03
N LYS A 237 0.03 -11.35 22.22
CA LYS A 237 -0.54 -10.85 23.48
C LYS A 237 -0.48 -9.32 23.52
N ASP A 238 0.70 -8.74 23.27
CA ASP A 238 0.88 -7.28 23.28
C ASP A 238 0.02 -6.59 22.22
N LEU A 239 -0.07 -7.18 21.01
CA LEU A 239 -0.97 -6.66 19.97
C LEU A 239 -2.43 -6.68 20.40
N THR A 240 -2.87 -7.74 21.08
CA THR A 240 -4.24 -7.83 21.58
C THR A 240 -4.50 -6.79 22.67
N GLU A 241 -3.57 -6.62 23.62
CA GLU A 241 -3.70 -5.64 24.70
C GLU A 241 -3.70 -4.19 24.19
N LEU A 242 -2.90 -3.89 23.16
CA LEU A 242 -2.81 -2.55 22.56
C LEU A 242 -3.99 -2.20 21.65
N LEU A 243 -4.61 -3.19 21.02
CA LEU A 243 -5.58 -2.97 19.96
C LEU A 243 -7.03 -3.31 20.35
N MET A 244 -7.27 -4.00 21.43
CA MET A 244 -8.62 -4.35 21.90
C MET A 244 -9.04 -3.51 23.09
#